data_d5cec39e97970a08875c53a808384c9e
#
_entry.id   d5cec39e97970a08875c53a808384c9e
#
_cell.length_a   1.000
_cell.length_b   1.000
_cell.length_c   1.000
_cell.angle_alpha   90.00
_cell.angle_beta   90.00
_cell.angle_gamma   90.00
#
_symmetry.space_group_name_H-M   'P 1'
#
loop_
_entity.id
_entity.type
_entity.pdbx_description
1 polymer ?
#
loop_
_entity_poly.entity_id
_entity_poly.type
_entity_poly.pdbx_seq_one_letter_code
_entity_poly.pdbx_strand_id
1 'polypeptide(L)'
;MNDIEIRLEDRPGALAEMGEALGRAGVSIEGGGAFVAGGSGVAHFLFEDGQRARAALEAAGIRVVAVRDVVVQRLKQEVPGQLGALTRRMADAGVNIEVLYSDHANRLILVVDDVSAARAVAEAWSRAIV
;
A
#
# COMPACT_ATOMS: atom_id res chain seq x y z
N MET A 1 1.68 6.85 7.90
CA MET A 1 1.04 6.40 6.64
C MET A 1 0.39 5.04 6.79
N ASN A 2 -0.72 4.86 6.10
CA ASN A 2 -1.47 3.60 6.15
C ASN A 2 -1.86 3.15 4.75
N ASP A 3 -1.85 1.83 4.56
CA ASP A 3 -2.51 1.17 3.44
C ASP A 3 -3.95 0.89 3.83
N ILE A 4 -4.89 1.18 2.94
CA ILE A 4 -6.28 0.78 3.11
C ILE A 4 -6.63 -0.24 2.03
N GLU A 5 -7.11 -1.39 2.48
CA GLU A 5 -7.68 -2.40 1.60
C GLU A 5 -9.17 -2.10 1.41
N ILE A 6 -9.56 -1.91 0.15
CA ILE A 6 -10.91 -1.48 -0.24
C ILE A 6 -11.49 -2.52 -1.18
N ARG A 7 -12.74 -2.88 -0.97
CA ARG A 7 -13.48 -3.73 -1.91
C ARG A 7 -14.41 -2.87 -2.73
N LEU A 8 -14.32 -3.02 -4.05
CA LEU A 8 -15.14 -2.32 -5.01
C LEU A 8 -15.95 -3.33 -5.82
N GLU A 9 -17.10 -2.91 -6.30
CA GLU A 9 -17.84 -3.70 -7.26
C GLU A 9 -17.09 -3.72 -8.59
N ASP A 10 -17.12 -4.85 -9.29
CA ASP A 10 -16.53 -4.97 -10.63
C ASP A 10 -17.52 -4.41 -11.66
N ARG A 11 -17.57 -3.09 -11.76
CA ARG A 11 -18.44 -2.36 -12.69
C ARG A 11 -17.89 -1.00 -13.04
N PRO A 12 -18.30 -0.41 -14.18
CA PRO A 12 -17.97 0.97 -14.49
C PRO A 12 -18.46 1.91 -13.37
N GLY A 13 -17.63 2.88 -13.02
CA GLY A 13 -17.94 3.92 -12.03
C GLY A 13 -17.57 3.60 -10.59
N ALA A 14 -17.33 2.36 -10.23
CA ALA A 14 -16.98 2.00 -8.84
C ALA A 14 -15.70 2.71 -8.37
N LEU A 15 -14.66 2.69 -9.19
CA LEU A 15 -13.41 3.38 -8.89
C LEU A 15 -13.58 4.90 -8.89
N ALA A 16 -14.38 5.44 -9.79
CA ALA A 16 -14.68 6.86 -9.84
C ALA A 16 -15.39 7.33 -8.56
N GLU A 17 -16.37 6.58 -8.10
CA GLU A 17 -17.09 6.86 -6.85
C GLU A 17 -16.16 6.92 -5.64
N MET A 18 -15.22 5.99 -5.58
CA MET A 18 -14.20 5.96 -4.53
C MET A 18 -13.31 7.22 -4.56
N GLY A 19 -12.78 7.55 -5.73
CA GLY A 19 -11.91 8.72 -5.90
C GLY A 19 -12.64 10.03 -5.62
N GLU A 20 -13.90 10.13 -6.06
CA GLU A 20 -14.75 11.30 -5.80
C GLU A 20 -15.05 11.48 -4.31
N ALA A 21 -15.33 10.39 -3.58
CA ALA A 21 -15.58 10.43 -2.15
C ALA A 21 -14.36 10.95 -1.38
N LEU A 22 -13.18 10.45 -1.72
CA LEU A 22 -11.92 10.91 -1.13
C LEU A 22 -11.63 12.38 -1.48
N GLY A 23 -11.84 12.76 -2.72
CA GLY A 23 -11.62 14.13 -3.18
C GLY A 23 -12.52 15.13 -2.47
N ARG A 24 -13.81 14.81 -2.31
CA ARG A 24 -14.75 15.66 -1.57
C ARG A 24 -14.34 15.84 -0.10
N ALA A 25 -13.76 14.84 0.48
CA ALA A 25 -13.25 14.90 1.87
C ALA A 25 -11.88 15.58 1.99
N GLY A 26 -11.28 15.98 0.89
CA GLY A 26 -9.95 16.58 0.89
C GLY A 26 -8.85 15.59 1.23
N VAL A 27 -9.05 14.31 0.93
CA VAL A 27 -8.09 13.24 1.22
C VAL A 27 -7.33 12.88 -0.05
N SER A 28 -6.01 13.02 0.00
CA SER A 28 -5.12 12.69 -1.12
C SER A 28 -4.70 11.23 -1.07
N ILE A 29 -4.67 10.59 -2.24
CA ILE A 29 -4.09 9.26 -2.43
C ILE A 29 -2.61 9.42 -2.73
N GLU A 30 -1.75 8.76 -1.96
CA GLU A 30 -0.30 8.87 -2.09
C GLU A 30 0.32 7.75 -2.94
N GLY A 31 -0.42 6.73 -3.26
CA GLY A 31 0.03 5.62 -4.08
C GLY A 31 -0.91 4.44 -3.99
N GLY A 32 -0.59 3.38 -4.70
CA GLY A 32 -1.35 2.14 -4.63
C GLY A 32 -1.77 1.62 -6.00
N GLY A 33 -2.74 0.73 -5.99
CA GLY A 33 -3.28 0.13 -7.19
C GLY A 33 -4.60 -0.57 -6.96
N ALA A 34 -5.27 -0.88 -8.05
CA ALA A 34 -6.54 -1.59 -8.05
C ALA A 34 -6.57 -2.62 -9.16
N PHE A 35 -7.20 -3.75 -8.91
CA PHE A 35 -7.34 -4.81 -9.90
C PHE A 35 -8.59 -5.63 -9.61
N VAL A 36 -9.03 -6.40 -10.59
CA VAL A 36 -10.15 -7.32 -10.44
C VAL A 36 -9.60 -8.71 -10.12
N ALA A 37 -10.16 -9.33 -9.08
CA ALA A 37 -9.81 -10.69 -8.69
C ALA A 37 -11.08 -11.39 -8.19
N GLY A 38 -11.36 -12.57 -8.72
CA GLY A 38 -12.49 -13.38 -8.31
C GLY A 38 -13.85 -12.67 -8.43
N GLY A 39 -14.04 -11.83 -9.47
CA GLY A 39 -15.29 -11.11 -9.70
C GLY A 39 -15.50 -9.88 -8.83
N SER A 40 -14.48 -9.45 -8.11
CA SER A 40 -14.52 -8.32 -7.19
C SER A 40 -13.40 -7.35 -7.50
N GLY A 41 -13.61 -6.06 -7.30
CA GLY A 41 -12.54 -5.07 -7.34
C GLY A 41 -11.77 -5.06 -6.02
N VAL A 42 -10.45 -5.18 -6.11
CA VAL A 42 -9.55 -5.12 -4.95
C VAL A 42 -8.67 -3.91 -5.13
N ALA A 43 -8.69 -3.02 -4.16
CA ALA A 43 -7.86 -1.83 -4.18
C ALA A 43 -7.03 -1.75 -2.89
N HIS A 44 -5.78 -1.34 -3.06
CA HIS A 44 -4.88 -0.98 -1.98
C HIS A 44 -4.34 0.41 -2.27
N PHE A 45 -4.68 1.38 -1.42
CA PHE A 45 -4.20 2.75 -1.58
C PHE A 45 -3.56 3.25 -0.30
N LEU A 46 -2.56 4.11 -0.49
CA LEU A 46 -1.75 4.69 0.58
C LEU A 46 -2.27 6.08 0.94
N PHE A 47 -2.38 6.32 2.23
CA PHE A 47 -2.84 7.59 2.79
C PHE A 47 -1.93 8.05 3.92
N GLU A 48 -1.77 9.35 4.06
CA GLU A 48 -1.08 9.96 5.21
C GLU A 48 -1.82 9.65 6.51
N ASP A 49 -3.14 9.83 6.50
CA ASP A 49 -4.02 9.57 7.64
C ASP A 49 -5.09 8.54 7.24
N GLY A 50 -4.83 7.29 7.57
CA GLY A 50 -5.71 6.17 7.22
C GLY A 50 -7.09 6.28 7.87
N GLN A 51 -7.20 6.80 9.08
CA GLN A 51 -8.50 6.90 9.75
C GLN A 51 -9.40 7.94 9.10
N ARG A 52 -8.82 9.05 8.65
CA ARG A 52 -9.57 10.07 7.91
C ARG A 52 -10.05 9.55 6.56
N ALA A 53 -9.19 8.84 5.85
CA ALA A 53 -9.55 8.20 4.58
C ALA A 53 -10.64 7.14 4.78
N ARG A 54 -10.52 6.31 5.81
CA ARG A 54 -11.53 5.32 6.17
C ARG A 54 -12.88 5.94 6.43
N ALA A 55 -12.93 7.01 7.21
CA ALA A 55 -14.17 7.71 7.50
C ALA A 55 -14.86 8.25 6.25
N ALA A 56 -14.08 8.82 5.32
CA ALA A 56 -14.59 9.32 4.04
C ALA A 56 -15.18 8.21 3.17
N LEU A 57 -14.49 7.06 3.10
CA LEU A 57 -14.93 5.91 2.32
C LEU A 57 -16.20 5.29 2.91
N GLU A 58 -16.23 5.06 4.20
CA GLU A 58 -17.38 4.47 4.89
C GLU A 58 -18.61 5.37 4.81
N ALA A 59 -18.42 6.69 4.93
CA ALA A 59 -19.52 7.66 4.77
C ALA A 59 -20.16 7.60 3.37
N ALA A 60 -19.40 7.21 2.36
CA ALA A 60 -19.88 7.03 0.99
C ALA A 60 -20.41 5.61 0.71
N GLY A 61 -20.48 4.75 1.73
CA GLY A 61 -20.95 3.38 1.59
C GLY A 61 -19.94 2.43 0.93
N ILE A 62 -18.67 2.81 0.87
CA ILE A 62 -17.61 2.02 0.25
C ILE A 62 -16.99 1.10 1.32
N ARG A 63 -16.82 -0.18 0.99
CA ARG A 63 -16.35 -1.19 1.92
C ARG A 63 -14.85 -1.07 2.17
N VAL A 64 -14.47 -0.77 3.41
CA VAL A 64 -13.10 -0.82 3.90
C VAL A 64 -12.89 -2.16 4.60
N VAL A 65 -11.92 -2.94 4.11
CA VAL A 65 -11.60 -4.26 4.69
C VAL A 65 -10.63 -4.11 5.85
N ALA A 66 -9.59 -3.31 5.67
CA ALA A 66 -8.56 -3.12 6.69
C ALA A 66 -7.79 -1.82 6.48
N VAL A 67 -7.28 -1.29 7.58
CA VAL A 67 -6.32 -0.18 7.61
C VAL A 67 -5.07 -0.72 8.30
N ARG A 68 -3.93 -0.70 7.59
CA ARG A 68 -2.69 -1.31 8.08
C ARG A 68 -1.54 -0.32 8.03
N ASP A 69 -0.61 -0.47 8.95
CA ASP A 69 0.67 0.24 8.89
C ASP A 69 1.50 -0.30 7.73
N VAL A 70 2.37 0.56 7.18
CA VAL A 70 3.24 0.20 6.08
C VAL A 70 4.70 0.30 6.47
N VAL A 71 5.52 -0.43 5.72
CA VAL A 71 6.97 -0.27 5.73
C VAL A 71 7.35 0.41 4.41
N VAL A 72 8.15 1.46 4.51
CA VAL A 72 8.56 2.26 3.35
C VAL A 72 10.04 2.02 3.08
N GLN A 73 10.38 1.78 1.81
CA GLN A 73 11.74 1.47 1.42
C GLN A 73 12.07 2.13 0.08
N ARG A 74 13.27 2.68 -0.04
CA ARG A 74 13.82 3.13 -1.31
C ARG A 74 14.72 2.07 -1.91
N LEU A 75 14.61 1.90 -3.23
CA LEU A 75 15.49 1.04 -4.02
C LEU A 75 16.23 1.89 -5.05
N LYS A 76 17.37 1.38 -5.54
CA LYS A 76 18.06 1.98 -6.69
C LYS A 76 17.27 1.61 -7.95
N GLN A 77 16.55 2.58 -8.50
CA GLN A 77 15.56 2.36 -9.56
C GLN A 77 16.15 1.72 -10.82
N GLU A 78 17.38 2.04 -11.16
CA GLU A 78 18.01 1.61 -12.41
C GLU A 78 18.87 0.35 -12.28
N VAL A 79 18.95 -0.24 -11.08
CA VAL A 79 19.76 -1.43 -10.85
C VAL A 79 18.86 -2.66 -10.87
N PRO A 80 19.03 -3.55 -11.87
CA PRO A 80 18.27 -4.80 -11.91
C PRO A 80 18.52 -5.65 -10.67
N GLY A 81 17.46 -6.34 -10.20
CA GLY A 81 17.58 -7.27 -9.08
C GLY A 81 17.36 -6.66 -7.69
N GLN A 82 17.14 -5.35 -7.58
CA GLN A 82 16.94 -4.69 -6.28
C GLN A 82 15.73 -5.23 -5.53
N LEU A 83 14.61 -5.43 -6.21
CA LEU A 83 13.41 -5.99 -5.58
C LEU A 83 13.66 -7.40 -5.08
N GLY A 84 14.27 -8.24 -5.89
CA GLY A 84 14.60 -9.62 -5.51
C GLY A 84 15.53 -9.67 -4.30
N ALA A 85 16.53 -8.81 -4.25
CA ALA A 85 17.47 -8.75 -3.14
C ALA A 85 16.79 -8.30 -1.83
N LEU A 86 15.95 -7.27 -1.87
CA LEU A 86 15.23 -6.79 -0.69
C LEU A 86 14.24 -7.85 -0.18
N THR A 87 13.43 -8.41 -1.07
CA THR A 87 12.43 -9.40 -0.68
C THR A 87 13.07 -10.69 -0.18
N ARG A 88 14.26 -11.05 -0.68
CA ARG A 88 15.03 -12.17 -0.12
C ARG A 88 15.42 -11.90 1.32
N ARG A 89 15.90 -10.71 1.63
CA ARG A 89 16.22 -10.33 3.02
C ARG A 89 14.98 -10.37 3.92
N MET A 90 13.83 -9.96 3.42
CA MET A 90 12.56 -10.06 4.14
C MET A 90 12.22 -11.53 4.43
N ALA A 91 12.34 -12.39 3.42
CA ALA A 91 12.08 -13.81 3.56
C ALA A 91 13.03 -14.48 4.58
N ASP A 92 14.32 -14.14 4.54
CA ASP A 92 15.31 -14.69 5.47
C ASP A 92 15.04 -14.24 6.91
N ALA A 93 14.37 -13.12 7.10
CA ALA A 93 13.94 -12.63 8.42
C ALA A 93 12.55 -13.18 8.81
N GLY A 94 11.96 -14.06 8.02
CA GLY A 94 10.65 -14.66 8.30
C GLY A 94 9.47 -13.74 8.01
N VAL A 95 9.68 -12.67 7.25
CA VAL A 95 8.63 -11.69 6.93
C VAL A 95 7.88 -12.12 5.67
N ASN A 96 6.57 -12.23 5.78
CA ASN A 96 5.70 -12.43 4.63
C ASN A 96 5.17 -11.08 4.13
N ILE A 97 5.39 -10.81 2.85
CA ILE A 97 4.90 -9.59 2.19
C ILE A 97 3.52 -9.88 1.63
N GLU A 98 2.53 -9.14 2.11
CA GLU A 98 1.13 -9.32 1.73
C GLU A 98 0.70 -8.38 0.62
N VAL A 99 1.24 -7.16 0.60
CA VAL A 99 0.97 -6.14 -0.42
C VAL A 99 2.27 -5.39 -0.72
N LEU A 100 2.47 -5.08 -1.98
CA LEU A 100 3.65 -4.35 -2.43
C LEU A 100 3.27 -3.46 -3.60
N TYR A 101 3.63 -2.19 -3.52
CA TYR A 101 3.46 -1.23 -4.62
C TYR A 101 4.39 -0.03 -4.43
N SER A 102 4.42 0.87 -5.41
CA SER A 102 5.16 2.13 -5.32
C SER A 102 4.23 3.29 -4.98
N ASP A 103 4.75 4.29 -4.30
CA ASP A 103 4.04 5.53 -4.05
C ASP A 103 4.41 6.60 -5.10
N HIS A 104 3.81 7.78 -4.98
CA HIS A 104 4.05 8.89 -5.91
C HIS A 104 5.45 9.51 -5.78
N ALA A 105 6.20 9.15 -4.73
CA ALA A 105 7.59 9.59 -4.52
C ALA A 105 8.61 8.50 -4.89
N ASN A 106 8.20 7.50 -5.66
CA ASN A 106 9.01 6.36 -6.08
C ASN A 106 9.59 5.55 -4.91
N ARG A 107 8.86 5.51 -3.80
CA ARG A 107 9.21 4.65 -2.66
C ARG A 107 8.43 3.35 -2.76
N LEU A 108 9.06 2.26 -2.34
CA LEU A 108 8.40 0.97 -2.24
C LEU A 108 7.60 0.91 -0.95
N ILE A 109 6.35 0.52 -1.05
CA ILE A 109 5.43 0.39 0.08
C ILE A 109 5.13 -1.08 0.30
N LEU A 110 5.29 -1.54 1.54
CA LEU A 110 5.13 -2.93 1.91
C LEU A 110 4.11 -3.04 3.03
N VAL A 111 3.14 -3.93 2.85
CA VAL A 111 2.27 -4.41 3.93
C VAL A 111 2.73 -5.82 4.27
N VAL A 112 3.05 -6.06 5.52
CA VAL A 112 3.72 -7.28 5.97
C VAL A 112 3.03 -7.84 7.21
N ASP A 113 3.27 -9.11 7.50
CA ASP A 113 2.75 -9.78 8.69
C ASP A 113 3.49 -9.39 9.98
N ASP A 114 4.80 -9.08 9.87
CA ASP A 114 5.64 -8.69 11.01
C ASP A 114 6.32 -7.34 10.71
N VAL A 115 5.66 -6.26 11.13
CA VAL A 115 6.14 -4.89 10.88
C VAL A 115 7.48 -4.62 11.55
N SER A 116 7.68 -5.10 12.77
CA SER A 116 8.92 -4.89 13.52
C SER A 116 10.12 -5.51 12.82
N ALA A 117 10.00 -6.77 12.41
CA ALA A 117 11.06 -7.47 11.68
C ALA A 117 11.33 -6.82 10.32
N ALA A 118 10.28 -6.42 9.61
CA ALA A 118 10.41 -5.75 8.31
C ALA A 118 11.11 -4.40 8.42
N ARG A 119 10.79 -3.62 9.45
CA ARG A 119 11.47 -2.33 9.69
C ARG A 119 12.94 -2.49 9.97
N ALA A 120 13.33 -3.53 10.71
CA ALA A 120 14.75 -3.83 10.96
C ALA A 120 15.48 -4.15 9.65
N VAL A 121 14.87 -4.93 8.76
CA VAL A 121 15.42 -5.22 7.43
C VAL A 121 15.54 -3.95 6.60
N ALA A 122 14.49 -3.13 6.58
CA ALA A 122 14.45 -1.87 5.82
C ALA A 122 15.53 -0.88 6.29
N GLU A 123 15.73 -0.75 7.59
CA GLU A 123 16.77 0.11 8.15
C GLU A 123 18.17 -0.38 7.76
N ALA A 124 18.42 -1.69 7.87
CA ALA A 124 19.70 -2.28 7.47
C ALA A 124 19.96 -2.09 5.97
N TRP A 125 18.94 -2.24 5.15
CA TRP A 125 19.02 -1.99 3.71
C TRP A 125 19.38 -0.53 3.41
N SER A 126 18.72 0.40 4.05
CA SER A 126 18.97 1.83 3.87
C SER A 126 20.39 2.22 4.23
N ARG A 127 20.97 1.64 5.28
CA ARG A 127 22.36 1.87 5.66
C ARG A 127 23.35 1.30 4.64
N ALA A 128 23.01 0.18 4.02
CA ALA A 128 23.89 -0.51 3.08
C ALA A 128 23.99 0.16 1.71
N ILE A 129 22.97 0.92 1.29
CA ILE A 129 22.91 1.55 -0.04
C ILE A 129 23.38 3.01 -0.07
N VAL A 130 23.71 3.57 1.06
CA VAL A 130 24.19 4.97 1.19
C VAL A 130 25.61 5.14 0.62
#